data_f7ea86f00f6728ca7e0d78c936a9b641
#
_entry.id   f7ea86f00f6728ca7e0d78c936a9b641
#
_cell.length_a   1.000
_cell.length_b   1.000
_cell.length_c   1.000
_cell.angle_alpha   90.00
_cell.angle_beta   90.00
_cell.angle_gamma   90.00
#
_symmetry.space_group_name_H-M   'P 1'
#
loop_
_entity.id
_entity.type
_entity.pdbx_description
1 polymer ?
#
loop_
_entity_poly.entity_id
_entity_poly.type
_entity_poly.pdbx_seq_one_letter_code
_entity_poly.pdbx_strand_id
1 'polypeptide(L)'
;IHALGGKTVKLSEVPEIVESFEKNGPDFIECVKALERHVAGEKNLWFADQTRNPANPNVHFNTTGPEIWNDTDGKVDVFVACVGTGGTLSGVGNFLKSKNPNVKIYGVQPTEDSFQSPERPDQEEITGVHPFENTKEEYIPANLDRKVYDGYFEIHTDQAYEAARLLAKKDGVL
;
A
#
# COMPACT_ATOMS: atom_id res chain seq x y z
N ILE A 1 -5.58 13.16 16.74
CA ILE A 1 -6.94 13.57 16.34
C ILE A 1 -7.68 14.06 17.56
N HIS A 2 -7.83 13.25 18.63
CA HIS A 2 -8.56 13.62 19.85
C HIS A 2 -8.00 14.87 20.54
N ALA A 3 -6.68 15.01 20.61
CA ALA A 3 -6.02 16.19 21.18
C ALA A 3 -6.33 17.51 20.46
N LEU A 4 -6.80 17.43 19.21
CA LEU A 4 -7.22 18.55 18.39
C LEU A 4 -8.74 18.71 18.33
N GLY A 5 -9.49 18.01 19.21
CA GLY A 5 -10.95 18.05 19.27
C GLY A 5 -11.67 17.18 18.23
N GLY A 6 -10.95 16.43 17.42
CA GLY A 6 -11.54 15.49 16.46
C GLY A 6 -12.00 14.20 17.15
N LYS A 7 -12.96 13.51 16.52
CA LYS A 7 -13.42 12.19 16.94
C LYS A 7 -13.04 11.17 15.87
N THR A 8 -12.80 9.95 16.29
CA THR A 8 -12.60 8.79 15.39
C THR A 8 -13.81 7.87 15.49
N VAL A 9 -14.23 7.32 14.37
CA VAL A 9 -15.26 6.29 14.27
C VAL A 9 -14.58 5.00 13.87
N LYS A 10 -14.83 3.91 14.56
CA LYS A 10 -14.33 2.59 14.17
C LYS A 10 -15.18 2.04 13.02
N LEU A 11 -14.56 1.32 12.10
CA LEU A 11 -15.28 0.71 10.98
C LEU A 11 -16.38 -0.24 11.45
N SER A 12 -16.16 -0.96 12.57
CA SER A 12 -17.16 -1.82 13.20
C SER A 12 -18.35 -1.08 13.82
N GLU A 13 -18.29 0.23 13.92
CA GLU A 13 -19.37 1.10 14.42
C GLU A 13 -20.18 1.73 13.26
N VAL A 14 -19.79 1.49 12.01
CA VAL A 14 -20.47 1.99 10.80
C VAL A 14 -21.45 0.93 10.31
N PRO A 15 -22.78 1.19 10.40
CA PRO A 15 -23.80 0.18 10.10
C PRO A 15 -23.69 -0.40 8.68
N GLU A 16 -23.42 0.44 7.69
CA GLU A 16 -23.30 0.03 6.29
C GLU A 16 -22.10 -0.90 6.05
N ILE A 17 -21.03 -0.76 6.85
CA ILE A 17 -19.88 -1.67 6.80
C ILE A 17 -20.23 -3.00 7.44
N VAL A 18 -20.89 -2.97 8.61
CA VAL A 18 -21.34 -4.20 9.28
C VAL A 18 -22.26 -5.01 8.36
N GLU A 19 -23.24 -4.37 7.75
CA GLU A 19 -24.15 -5.00 6.78
C GLU A 19 -23.38 -5.56 5.56
N SER A 20 -22.41 -4.81 5.05
CA SER A 20 -21.56 -5.27 3.93
C SER A 20 -20.78 -6.54 4.29
N PHE A 21 -20.20 -6.58 5.49
CA PHE A 21 -19.48 -7.76 5.98
C PHE A 21 -20.38 -8.99 6.14
N GLU A 22 -21.58 -8.80 6.69
CA GLU A 22 -22.56 -9.90 6.86
C GLU A 22 -23.01 -10.48 5.51
N LYS A 23 -23.13 -9.60 4.49
CA LYS A 23 -23.61 -9.98 3.16
C LYS A 23 -22.54 -10.55 2.24
N ASN A 24 -21.37 -9.95 2.24
CA ASN A 24 -20.32 -10.19 1.24
C ASN A 24 -19.05 -10.83 1.85
N GLY A 25 -19.01 -11.04 3.19
CA GLY A 25 -17.79 -11.40 3.89
C GLY A 25 -16.77 -10.23 3.93
N PRO A 26 -15.49 -10.52 4.18
CA PRO A 26 -14.43 -9.52 4.31
C PRO A 26 -13.94 -8.99 2.94
N ASP A 27 -14.87 -8.60 2.06
CA ASP A 27 -14.53 -7.99 0.79
C ASP A 27 -14.16 -6.53 0.99
N PHE A 28 -12.88 -6.20 0.76
CA PHE A 28 -12.34 -4.86 0.94
C PHE A 28 -13.02 -3.82 0.05
N ILE A 29 -13.33 -4.16 -1.21
CA ILE A 29 -13.94 -3.24 -2.17
C ILE A 29 -15.37 -2.89 -1.74
N GLU A 30 -16.15 -3.88 -1.32
CA GLU A 30 -17.51 -3.64 -0.84
C GLU A 30 -17.52 -2.85 0.48
N CYS A 31 -16.54 -3.08 1.37
CA CYS A 31 -16.37 -2.28 2.58
C CYS A 31 -16.04 -0.82 2.26
N VAL A 32 -15.17 -0.55 1.29
CA VAL A 32 -14.85 0.82 0.85
C VAL A 32 -16.08 1.50 0.27
N LYS A 33 -16.84 0.84 -0.60
CA LYS A 33 -18.10 1.37 -1.16
C LYS A 33 -19.14 1.67 -0.08
N ALA A 34 -19.24 0.81 0.95
CA ALA A 34 -20.13 1.03 2.09
C ALA A 34 -19.72 2.27 2.89
N LEU A 35 -18.40 2.41 3.16
CA LEU A 35 -17.86 3.58 3.85
C LEU A 35 -18.08 4.88 3.07
N GLU A 36 -17.93 4.86 1.75
CA GLU A 36 -18.20 6.02 0.90
C GLU A 36 -19.66 6.47 0.99
N ARG A 37 -20.59 5.52 0.95
CA ARG A 37 -22.02 5.83 1.12
C ARG A 37 -22.31 6.46 2.47
N HIS A 38 -21.71 5.94 3.53
CA HIS A 38 -21.83 6.48 4.87
C HIS A 38 -21.31 7.91 4.96
N VAL A 39 -20.07 8.14 4.49
CA VAL A 39 -19.44 9.48 4.51
C VAL A 39 -20.21 10.50 3.67
N ALA A 40 -20.73 10.10 2.51
CA ALA A 40 -21.50 10.99 1.64
C ALA A 40 -22.79 11.51 2.29
N GLY A 41 -23.37 10.78 3.25
CA GLY A 41 -24.56 11.16 4.01
C GLY A 41 -24.27 12.11 5.19
N GLU A 42 -23.01 12.28 5.59
CA GLU A 42 -22.61 12.95 6.83
C GLU A 42 -21.78 14.22 6.57
N LYS A 43 -22.26 15.39 7.02
CA LYS A 43 -21.59 16.67 6.77
C LYS A 43 -20.27 16.89 7.54
N ASN A 44 -20.11 16.22 8.68
CA ASN A 44 -18.98 16.41 9.59
C ASN A 44 -18.05 15.20 9.66
N LEU A 45 -18.19 14.27 8.71
CA LEU A 45 -17.37 13.08 8.61
C LEU A 45 -16.39 13.22 7.45
N TRP A 46 -15.15 12.79 7.69
CA TRP A 46 -14.09 12.79 6.68
C TRP A 46 -13.42 11.42 6.62
N PHE A 47 -13.27 10.92 5.41
CA PHE A 47 -12.57 9.68 5.09
C PHE A 47 -11.29 9.99 4.32
N ALA A 48 -10.14 9.53 4.84
CA ALA A 48 -8.83 9.80 4.24
C ALA A 48 -8.62 9.15 2.87
N ASP A 49 -9.26 8.02 2.64
CA ASP A 49 -9.18 7.23 1.40
C ASP A 49 -7.75 7.07 0.86
N GLN A 50 -6.89 6.49 1.68
CA GLN A 50 -5.46 6.42 1.38
C GLN A 50 -5.10 5.68 0.08
N THR A 51 -6.02 4.89 -0.48
CA THR A 51 -5.81 4.13 -1.71
C THR A 51 -6.09 4.92 -2.98
N ARG A 52 -6.86 6.03 -2.88
CA ARG A 52 -7.25 6.86 -4.02
C ARG A 52 -6.94 8.35 -3.82
N ASN A 53 -6.72 8.79 -2.59
CA ASN A 53 -6.40 10.18 -2.30
C ASN A 53 -5.01 10.55 -2.83
N PRO A 54 -4.89 11.48 -3.80
CA PRO A 54 -3.62 11.86 -4.40
C PRO A 54 -2.65 12.54 -3.42
N ALA A 55 -3.12 12.98 -2.25
CA ALA A 55 -2.24 13.46 -1.19
C ALA A 55 -1.23 12.40 -0.75
N ASN A 56 -1.58 11.10 -0.86
CA ASN A 56 -0.70 10.00 -0.51
C ASN A 56 0.56 9.95 -1.43
N PRO A 57 0.50 9.74 -2.75
CA PRO A 57 1.70 9.78 -3.57
C PRO A 57 2.37 11.16 -3.56
N ASN A 58 1.61 12.25 -3.43
CA ASN A 58 2.17 13.60 -3.40
C ASN A 58 3.06 13.85 -2.18
N VAL A 59 2.72 13.35 -1.00
CA VAL A 59 3.60 13.50 0.17
C VAL A 59 4.93 12.79 -0.06
N HIS A 60 4.92 11.60 -0.62
CA HIS A 60 6.15 10.85 -0.94
C HIS A 60 6.99 11.52 -2.03
N PHE A 61 6.35 12.12 -3.03
CA PHE A 61 7.05 12.90 -4.04
C PHE A 61 7.75 14.15 -3.45
N ASN A 62 7.10 14.82 -2.49
CA ASN A 62 7.59 16.08 -1.94
C ASN A 62 8.49 15.90 -0.70
N THR A 63 8.51 14.74 -0.06
CA THR A 63 9.28 14.49 1.17
C THR A 63 10.18 13.26 1.04
N THR A 64 9.64 12.07 1.04
CA THR A 64 10.39 10.81 1.05
C THR A 64 11.35 10.67 -0.14
N GLY A 65 10.91 11.05 -1.34
CA GLY A 65 11.76 11.04 -2.54
C GLY A 65 12.96 11.98 -2.41
N PRO A 66 12.76 13.28 -2.08
CA PRO A 66 13.85 14.20 -1.76
C PRO A 66 14.79 13.74 -0.65
N GLU A 67 14.26 13.16 0.43
CA GLU A 67 15.06 12.62 1.54
C GLU A 67 16.00 11.52 1.05
N ILE A 68 15.46 10.50 0.36
CA ILE A 68 16.27 9.41 -0.22
C ILE A 68 17.34 9.97 -1.16
N TRP A 69 16.98 10.90 -2.04
CA TRP A 69 17.93 11.51 -2.97
C TRP A 69 19.07 12.24 -2.28
N ASN A 70 18.77 13.02 -1.25
CA ASN A 70 19.75 13.77 -0.49
C ASN A 70 20.63 12.84 0.36
N ASP A 71 20.06 11.87 1.04
CA ASP A 71 20.79 10.93 1.90
C ASP A 71 21.73 10.00 1.12
N THR A 72 21.47 9.84 -0.17
CA THR A 72 22.33 9.06 -1.09
C THR A 72 23.25 9.94 -1.95
N ASP A 73 23.35 11.24 -1.71
CA ASP A 73 24.07 12.19 -2.57
C ASP A 73 23.65 12.10 -4.05
N GLY A 74 22.38 11.78 -4.31
CA GLY A 74 21.88 11.59 -5.67
C GLY A 74 22.35 10.32 -6.37
N LYS A 75 22.94 9.37 -5.63
CA LYS A 75 23.50 8.13 -6.18
C LYS A 75 22.51 6.97 -6.00
N VAL A 76 21.37 7.06 -6.67
CA VAL A 76 20.34 6.01 -6.68
C VAL A 76 20.29 5.40 -8.08
N ASP A 77 20.64 4.13 -8.18
CA ASP A 77 20.52 3.36 -9.43
C ASP A 77 19.20 2.58 -9.47
N VAL A 78 18.78 2.05 -8.32
CA VAL A 78 17.58 1.22 -8.19
C VAL A 78 16.80 1.60 -6.94
N PHE A 79 15.49 1.71 -7.06
CA PHE A 79 14.55 1.83 -5.95
C PHE A 79 13.56 0.66 -5.96
N VAL A 80 13.39 0.02 -4.83
CA VAL A 80 12.49 -1.13 -4.66
C VAL A 80 11.53 -0.83 -3.52
N ALA A 81 10.23 -1.03 -3.75
CA ALA A 81 9.22 -0.87 -2.70
C ALA A 81 8.08 -1.88 -2.84
N CYS A 82 7.56 -2.34 -1.71
CA CYS A 82 6.32 -3.09 -1.66
C CYS A 82 5.12 -2.19 -1.99
N VAL A 83 4.07 -2.79 -2.53
CA VAL A 83 2.84 -2.08 -2.89
C VAL A 83 1.71 -2.46 -1.93
N GLY A 84 1.26 -1.48 -1.15
CA GLY A 84 -0.02 -1.52 -0.44
C GLY A 84 -0.97 -0.51 -1.11
N THR A 85 -0.87 0.76 -0.75
CA THR A 85 -1.67 1.84 -1.39
C THR A 85 -1.11 2.33 -2.72
N GLY A 86 0.11 1.94 -3.08
CA GLY A 86 0.83 2.42 -4.26
C GLY A 86 1.48 3.79 -4.10
N GLY A 87 1.20 4.50 -3.00
CA GLY A 87 1.67 5.88 -2.80
C GLY A 87 3.18 6.03 -2.77
N THR A 88 3.88 5.17 -2.02
CA THR A 88 5.34 5.22 -1.90
C THR A 88 6.03 4.92 -3.23
N LEU A 89 5.65 3.80 -3.88
CA LEU A 89 6.25 3.41 -5.17
C LEU A 89 6.06 4.51 -6.20
N SER A 90 4.86 5.08 -6.29
CA SER A 90 4.51 6.12 -7.26
C SER A 90 5.18 7.44 -6.94
N GLY A 91 5.06 7.92 -5.69
CA GLY A 91 5.58 9.23 -5.30
C GLY A 91 7.11 9.29 -5.37
N VAL A 92 7.79 8.34 -4.70
CA VAL A 92 9.27 8.26 -4.74
C VAL A 92 9.77 7.98 -6.15
N GLY A 93 9.15 7.01 -6.85
CA GLY A 93 9.56 6.64 -8.19
C GLY A 93 9.49 7.82 -9.17
N ASN A 94 8.39 8.57 -9.17
CA ASN A 94 8.24 9.76 -10.00
C ASN A 94 9.26 10.85 -9.64
N PHE A 95 9.52 11.07 -8.34
CA PHE A 95 10.55 12.02 -7.92
C PHE A 95 11.94 11.61 -8.39
N LEU A 96 12.35 10.36 -8.14
CA LEU A 96 13.67 9.87 -8.53
C LEU A 96 13.88 9.94 -10.05
N LYS A 97 12.89 9.49 -10.84
CA LYS A 97 12.93 9.60 -12.31
C LYS A 97 12.97 11.05 -12.81
N SER A 98 12.37 11.99 -12.08
CA SER A 98 12.48 13.42 -12.39
C SER A 98 13.90 13.97 -12.21
N LYS A 99 14.70 13.37 -11.32
CA LYS A 99 16.11 13.72 -11.09
C LYS A 99 17.05 12.98 -12.02
N ASN A 100 16.83 11.69 -12.19
CA ASN A 100 17.62 10.82 -13.07
C ASN A 100 16.68 9.81 -13.77
N PRO A 101 16.36 10.00 -15.06
CA PRO A 101 15.47 9.11 -15.80
C PRO A 101 15.96 7.65 -15.91
N ASN A 102 17.25 7.39 -15.64
CA ASN A 102 17.84 6.05 -15.71
C ASN A 102 17.63 5.23 -14.42
N VAL A 103 17.16 5.83 -13.33
CA VAL A 103 16.84 5.11 -12.10
C VAL A 103 15.80 4.01 -12.41
N LYS A 104 16.10 2.80 -11.96
CA LYS A 104 15.18 1.66 -12.10
C LYS A 104 14.27 1.58 -10.88
N ILE A 105 12.99 1.44 -11.13
CA ILE A 105 11.95 1.34 -10.10
C ILE A 105 11.33 -0.04 -10.16
N TYR A 106 11.33 -0.76 -9.06
CA TYR A 106 10.70 -2.08 -8.98
C TYR A 106 9.68 -2.16 -7.85
N GLY A 107 8.50 -2.69 -8.18
CA GLY A 107 7.49 -3.05 -7.20
C GLY A 107 7.74 -4.44 -6.62
N VAL A 108 7.28 -4.69 -5.41
CA VAL A 108 7.25 -6.03 -4.82
C VAL A 108 5.81 -6.35 -4.42
N GLN A 109 5.34 -7.52 -4.82
CA GLN A 109 4.04 -8.05 -4.43
C GLN A 109 4.17 -9.45 -3.84
N PRO A 110 3.22 -9.88 -2.99
CA PRO A 110 3.16 -11.26 -2.53
C PRO A 110 2.75 -12.19 -3.67
N THR A 111 3.24 -13.44 -3.63
CA THR A 111 2.76 -14.51 -4.52
C THR A 111 1.32 -14.90 -4.16
N GLU A 112 0.59 -15.51 -5.09
CA GLU A 112 -0.80 -15.95 -4.85
C GLU A 112 -0.90 -16.96 -3.69
N ASP A 113 0.08 -17.83 -3.55
CA ASP A 113 0.13 -18.83 -2.47
C ASP A 113 0.54 -18.27 -1.10
N SER A 114 0.87 -16.97 -1.03
CA SER A 114 1.05 -16.23 0.23
C SER A 114 -0.26 -15.81 0.90
N PHE A 115 -1.41 -16.06 0.26
CA PHE A 115 -2.72 -15.73 0.82
C PHE A 115 -3.46 -16.97 1.32
N GLN A 116 -4.30 -16.76 2.33
CA GLN A 116 -5.19 -17.81 2.82
C GLN A 116 -6.17 -18.25 1.73
N SER A 117 -6.42 -19.52 1.69
CA SER A 117 -7.40 -20.14 0.80
C SER A 117 -8.05 -21.33 1.50
N PRO A 118 -9.13 -21.91 0.97
CA PRO A 118 -9.69 -23.13 1.51
C PRO A 118 -8.69 -24.29 1.64
N GLU A 119 -7.69 -24.33 0.73
CA GLU A 119 -6.62 -25.32 0.72
C GLU A 119 -5.46 -24.96 1.67
N ARG A 120 -5.34 -23.68 2.02
CA ARG A 120 -4.29 -23.11 2.88
C ARG A 120 -4.89 -22.18 3.93
N PRO A 121 -5.73 -22.70 4.86
CA PRO A 121 -6.44 -21.85 5.83
C PRO A 121 -5.51 -21.22 6.89
N ASP A 122 -4.37 -21.86 7.15
CA ASP A 122 -3.38 -21.40 8.14
C ASP A 122 -2.21 -20.63 7.51
N GLN A 123 -2.31 -20.26 6.22
CA GLN A 123 -1.26 -19.48 5.56
C GLN A 123 -1.07 -18.13 6.27
N GLU A 124 0.17 -17.84 6.65
CA GLU A 124 0.53 -16.56 7.26
C GLU A 124 0.66 -15.48 6.18
N GLU A 125 -0.06 -14.40 6.33
CA GLU A 125 -0.09 -13.28 5.37
C GLU A 125 0.67 -12.07 5.92
N ILE A 126 1.41 -11.37 5.04
CA ILE A 126 2.00 -10.07 5.38
C ILE A 126 0.95 -8.99 5.12
N THR A 127 0.44 -8.40 6.21
CA THR A 127 -0.60 -7.38 6.16
C THR A 127 -0.13 -6.10 5.48
N GLY A 128 -1.00 -5.49 4.67
CA GLY A 128 -0.77 -4.17 4.08
C GLY A 128 -0.02 -4.17 2.75
N VAL A 129 0.32 -5.33 2.22
CA VAL A 129 0.84 -5.49 0.86
C VAL A 129 -0.15 -6.28 0.03
N HIS A 130 -0.29 -5.91 -1.24
CA HIS A 130 -1.29 -6.50 -2.13
C HIS A 130 -0.71 -6.76 -3.52
N PRO A 131 -1.26 -7.75 -4.26
CA PRO A 131 -0.98 -7.89 -5.69
C PRO A 131 -1.44 -6.65 -6.46
N PHE A 132 -0.64 -6.20 -7.40
CA PHE A 132 -0.96 -5.09 -8.29
C PHE A 132 -0.74 -5.45 -9.77
N GLU A 133 -0.13 -6.60 -10.02
CA GLU A 133 -0.04 -7.26 -11.32
C GLU A 133 -0.74 -8.62 -11.26
N ASN A 134 -1.25 -9.09 -12.39
CA ASN A 134 -1.98 -10.35 -12.50
C ASN A 134 -3.20 -10.46 -11.56
N THR A 135 -3.80 -9.33 -11.21
CA THR A 135 -4.99 -9.24 -10.35
C THR A 135 -6.10 -8.46 -11.06
N LYS A 136 -7.31 -8.49 -10.48
CA LYS A 136 -8.43 -7.72 -11.03
C LYS A 136 -8.18 -6.22 -10.90
N GLU A 137 -8.57 -5.45 -11.91
CA GLU A 137 -8.39 -3.99 -11.96
C GLU A 137 -8.97 -3.27 -10.73
N GLU A 138 -10.09 -3.76 -10.20
CA GLU A 138 -10.75 -3.18 -9.02
C GLU A 138 -9.93 -3.28 -7.73
N TYR A 139 -8.95 -4.21 -7.65
CA TYR A 139 -8.07 -4.36 -6.50
C TYR A 139 -6.79 -3.53 -6.61
N ILE A 140 -6.52 -2.94 -7.79
CA ILE A 140 -5.33 -2.10 -8.00
C ILE A 140 -5.57 -0.72 -7.40
N PRO A 141 -4.71 -0.24 -6.46
CA PRO A 141 -4.89 1.08 -5.87
C PRO A 141 -4.80 2.19 -6.93
N ALA A 142 -5.74 3.13 -6.92
CA ALA A 142 -5.73 4.24 -7.87
C ALA A 142 -4.52 5.19 -7.71
N ASN A 143 -3.85 5.15 -6.56
CA ASN A 143 -2.61 5.88 -6.31
C ASN A 143 -1.37 5.22 -6.94
N LEU A 144 -1.50 4.00 -7.49
CA LEU A 144 -0.40 3.34 -8.18
C LEU A 144 -0.26 3.89 -9.60
N ASP A 145 0.83 4.59 -9.85
CA ASP A 145 1.22 4.97 -11.21
C ASP A 145 1.89 3.79 -11.92
N ARG A 146 1.15 3.11 -12.78
CA ARG A 146 1.62 1.93 -13.52
C ARG A 146 2.71 2.22 -14.54
N LYS A 147 3.02 3.49 -14.80
CA LYS A 147 4.06 3.91 -15.74
C LYS A 147 5.39 4.19 -15.06
N VAL A 148 5.40 4.24 -13.72
CA VAL A 148 6.60 4.65 -12.98
C VAL A 148 7.59 3.52 -12.80
N TYR A 149 7.13 2.28 -12.61
CA TYR A 149 8.01 1.13 -12.38
C TYR A 149 8.44 0.44 -13.68
N ASP A 150 9.65 -0.08 -13.66
CA ASP A 150 10.28 -0.79 -14.79
C ASP A 150 10.03 -2.31 -14.74
N GLY A 151 9.55 -2.82 -13.60
CA GLY A 151 9.21 -4.23 -13.38
C GLY A 151 8.79 -4.50 -11.95
N TYR A 152 8.53 -5.75 -11.63
CA TYR A 152 8.12 -6.17 -10.29
C TYR A 152 8.67 -7.55 -9.94
N PHE A 153 8.63 -7.88 -8.65
CA PHE A 153 8.97 -9.18 -8.10
C PHE A 153 7.79 -9.75 -7.32
N GLU A 154 7.60 -11.05 -7.44
CA GLU A 154 6.67 -11.83 -6.63
C GLU A 154 7.47 -12.57 -5.56
N ILE A 155 7.13 -12.35 -4.30
CA ILE A 155 7.88 -12.88 -3.15
C ILE A 155 6.89 -13.62 -2.23
N HIS A 156 7.20 -14.89 -1.96
CA HIS A 156 6.45 -15.67 -0.98
C HIS A 156 6.71 -15.18 0.45
N THR A 157 5.71 -15.30 1.32
CA THR A 157 5.79 -14.86 2.73
C THR A 157 7.02 -15.42 3.45
N ASP A 158 7.34 -16.69 3.29
CA ASP A 158 8.52 -17.32 3.92
C ASP A 158 9.84 -16.69 3.47
N GLN A 159 9.95 -16.36 2.17
CA GLN A 159 11.14 -15.69 1.63
C GLN A 159 11.31 -14.29 2.22
N ALA A 160 10.19 -13.57 2.42
CA ALA A 160 10.22 -12.25 3.06
C ALA A 160 10.69 -12.34 4.52
N TYR A 161 10.20 -13.31 5.29
CA TYR A 161 10.67 -13.54 6.66
C TYR A 161 12.13 -14.00 6.72
N GLU A 162 12.57 -14.84 5.79
CA GLU A 162 13.98 -15.25 5.70
C GLU A 162 14.87 -14.05 5.40
N ALA A 163 14.49 -13.20 4.45
CA ALA A 163 15.21 -11.98 4.11
C ALA A 163 15.28 -11.01 5.31
N ALA A 164 14.20 -10.83 6.06
CA ALA A 164 14.17 -9.99 7.26
C ALA A 164 15.14 -10.51 8.34
N ARG A 165 15.14 -11.84 8.60
CA ARG A 165 16.07 -12.46 9.55
C ARG A 165 17.53 -12.32 9.09
N LEU A 166 17.77 -12.44 7.77
CA LEU A 166 19.10 -12.29 7.20
C LEU A 166 19.63 -10.86 7.34
N LEU A 167 18.76 -9.87 7.08
CA LEU A 167 19.06 -8.45 7.23
C LEU A 167 19.40 -8.12 8.70
N ALA A 168 18.58 -8.59 9.63
CA ALA A 168 18.85 -8.44 11.06
C ALA A 168 20.20 -9.05 11.47
N LYS A 169 20.50 -10.25 10.98
CA LYS A 169 21.73 -10.97 11.34
C LYS A 169 22.99 -10.35 10.73
N LYS A 170 22.91 -9.83 9.49
CA LYS A 170 24.07 -9.32 8.77
C LYS A 170 24.33 -7.83 9.03
N ASP A 171 23.27 -7.06 9.09
CA ASP A 171 23.36 -5.60 9.06
C ASP A 171 22.78 -4.95 10.33
N GLY A 172 22.21 -5.74 11.25
CA GLY A 172 21.64 -5.25 12.51
C GLY A 172 20.37 -4.41 12.33
N VAL A 173 19.69 -4.54 11.21
CA VAL A 173 18.44 -3.83 10.90
C VAL A 173 17.27 -4.75 11.22
N LEU A 174 16.28 -4.23 12.00
CA LEU A 174 15.05 -4.93 12.39
C LEU A 174 13.82 -4.19 11.88
#